data_f0111f82d4946d6d2d1f9cc86f0d5c7e
#
_entry.id   f0111f82d4946d6d2d1f9cc86f0d5c7e
#
_cell.length_a   1.000
_cell.length_b   1.000
_cell.length_c   1.000
_cell.angle_alpha   90.00
_cell.angle_beta   90.00
_cell.angle_gamma   90.00
#
_symmetry.space_group_name_H-M   'P 1'
#
loop_
_entity.id
_entity.type
_entity.pdbx_description
1 polymer ?
#
loop_
_entity_poly.entity_id
_entity_poly.type
_entity_poly.pdbx_seq_one_letter_code
_entity_poly.pdbx_strand_id
1 'polypeptide(L)'
;LQFQTFDETYLESLRAGDFRTQEHFGVYFSALIQVKLRSRLHSREAIEDVRQETFARFFVALREGRIQHPERLGSFVNSICNNVLLEHYRSSTGHTSLDDDDGEQRDFPAPASDLLGAMTAMETKEKVREILEQLAERDRRLLREVFLEERDKDEVCRDFGVDREYLRVLLHRAKQAFKVLYKKDMGNDSPEFTPA
;
A
#
# COMPACT_ATOMS: atom_id res chain seq x y z
N LEU A 1 -0.57 -15.17 3.50
CA LEU A 1 0.41 -14.48 2.64
C LEU A 1 1.81 -14.81 3.14
N GLN A 2 2.53 -15.70 2.45
CA GLN A 2 3.94 -15.93 2.78
C GLN A 2 4.72 -14.63 2.50
N PHE A 3 5.43 -14.13 3.50
CA PHE A 3 6.33 -12.99 3.35
C PHE A 3 7.51 -13.40 2.48
N GLN A 4 7.45 -13.06 1.20
CA GLN A 4 8.65 -13.13 0.35
C GLN A 4 9.42 -11.80 0.50
N THR A 5 10.70 -11.92 0.75
CA THR A 5 11.60 -10.77 0.70
C THR A 5 11.72 -10.34 -0.76
N PHE A 6 11.46 -9.08 -1.02
CA PHE A 6 11.71 -8.51 -2.35
C PHE A 6 13.22 -8.28 -2.50
N ASP A 7 13.91 -9.29 -3.00
CA ASP A 7 15.35 -9.30 -3.27
C ASP A 7 15.63 -9.41 -4.78
N GLU A 8 16.89 -9.48 -5.16
CA GLU A 8 17.28 -9.58 -6.57
C GLU A 8 16.75 -10.87 -7.21
N THR A 9 16.77 -11.98 -6.49
CA THR A 9 16.23 -13.27 -6.97
C THR A 9 14.74 -13.17 -7.28
N TYR A 10 13.99 -12.44 -6.46
CA TYR A 10 12.57 -12.17 -6.70
C TYR A 10 12.36 -11.36 -7.99
N LEU A 11 13.17 -10.29 -8.21
CA LEU A 11 13.09 -9.49 -9.43
C LEU A 11 13.49 -10.27 -10.67
N GLU A 12 14.53 -11.11 -10.59
CA GLU A 12 14.96 -11.98 -11.70
C GLU A 12 13.85 -12.97 -12.07
N SER A 13 13.24 -13.63 -11.08
CA SER A 13 12.11 -14.55 -11.30
C SER A 13 10.91 -13.83 -11.92
N LEU A 14 10.63 -12.60 -11.46
CA LEU A 14 9.56 -11.79 -12.01
C LEU A 14 9.85 -11.37 -13.46
N ARG A 15 11.10 -11.00 -13.79
CA ARG A 15 11.56 -10.71 -15.16
C ARG A 15 11.52 -11.94 -16.08
N ALA A 16 11.89 -13.10 -15.55
CA ALA A 16 11.83 -14.36 -16.27
C ALA A 16 10.40 -14.84 -16.54
N GLY A 17 9.40 -14.19 -15.94
CA GLY A 17 8.00 -14.57 -16.13
C GLY A 17 7.57 -15.77 -15.30
N ASP A 18 8.26 -16.07 -14.18
CA ASP A 18 7.86 -17.15 -13.30
C ASP A 18 6.43 -16.93 -12.79
N PHE A 19 5.57 -17.87 -13.11
CA PHE A 19 4.14 -17.77 -12.86
C PHE A 19 3.81 -17.55 -11.38
N ARG A 20 4.49 -18.27 -10.48
CA ARG A 20 4.24 -18.16 -9.04
C ARG A 20 4.65 -16.79 -8.48
N THR A 21 5.78 -16.27 -8.96
CA THR A 21 6.27 -14.95 -8.58
C THR A 21 5.36 -13.84 -9.12
N GLN A 22 4.88 -13.98 -10.36
CA GLN A 22 3.93 -13.03 -10.94
C GLN A 22 2.58 -13.07 -10.24
N GLU A 23 2.07 -14.25 -9.91
CA GLU A 23 0.83 -14.41 -9.15
C GLU A 23 0.96 -13.78 -7.76
N HIS A 24 2.04 -14.10 -7.03
CA HIS A 24 2.31 -13.49 -5.72
C HIS A 24 2.39 -11.96 -5.80
N PHE A 25 3.13 -11.43 -6.78
CA PHE A 25 3.24 -9.98 -7.01
C PHE A 25 1.87 -9.36 -7.28
N GLY A 26 1.09 -9.96 -8.19
CA GLY A 26 -0.23 -9.49 -8.57
C GLY A 26 -1.19 -9.46 -7.39
N VAL A 27 -1.29 -10.54 -6.62
CA VAL A 27 -2.16 -10.63 -5.44
C VAL A 27 -1.74 -9.62 -4.37
N TYR A 28 -0.45 -9.58 -4.02
CA TYR A 28 0.09 -8.72 -2.98
C TYR A 28 -0.13 -7.23 -3.28
N PHE A 29 0.30 -6.78 -4.46
CA PHE A 29 0.20 -5.36 -4.81
C PHE A 29 -1.21 -4.94 -5.21
N SER A 30 -2.05 -5.84 -5.78
CA SER A 30 -3.47 -5.54 -6.02
C SER A 30 -4.19 -5.16 -4.74
N ALA A 31 -3.99 -5.94 -3.67
CA ALA A 31 -4.62 -5.65 -2.38
C ALA A 31 -4.20 -4.27 -1.84
N LEU A 32 -2.90 -3.96 -1.87
CA LEU A 32 -2.38 -2.68 -1.39
C LEU A 32 -2.87 -1.48 -2.21
N ILE A 33 -2.82 -1.60 -3.54
CA ILE A 33 -3.29 -0.56 -4.46
C ILE A 33 -4.79 -0.34 -4.28
N GLN A 34 -5.58 -1.41 -4.18
CA GLN A 34 -7.02 -1.34 -4.04
C GLN A 34 -7.44 -0.64 -2.74
N VAL A 35 -6.79 -0.96 -1.60
CA VAL A 35 -7.03 -0.26 -0.33
C VAL A 35 -6.75 1.23 -0.47
N LYS A 36 -5.63 1.58 -1.11
CA LYS A 36 -5.26 2.97 -1.36
C LYS A 36 -6.24 3.71 -2.27
N LEU A 37 -6.66 3.09 -3.36
CA LEU A 37 -7.52 3.73 -4.35
C LEU A 37 -8.97 3.88 -3.84
N ARG A 38 -9.47 2.96 -3.01
CA ARG A 38 -10.81 3.06 -2.41
C ARG A 38 -10.99 4.30 -1.52
N SER A 39 -9.92 4.81 -0.92
CA SER A 39 -9.97 6.06 -0.15
C SER A 39 -9.95 7.33 -1.01
N ARG A 40 -9.77 7.20 -2.32
CA ARG A 40 -9.51 8.32 -3.24
C ARG A 40 -10.41 8.37 -4.47
N LEU A 41 -10.93 7.24 -4.87
CA LEU A 41 -11.79 7.10 -6.04
C LEU A 41 -13.10 6.43 -5.63
N HIS A 42 -14.20 7.00 -6.09
CA HIS A 42 -15.55 6.50 -5.78
C HIS A 42 -16.05 5.49 -6.83
N SER A 43 -15.56 5.59 -8.06
CA SER A 43 -15.93 4.67 -9.13
C SER A 43 -15.09 3.40 -9.08
N ARG A 44 -15.75 2.24 -9.11
CA ARG A 44 -15.10 0.92 -9.21
C ARG A 44 -14.30 0.80 -10.51
N GLU A 45 -14.83 1.35 -11.59
CA GLU A 45 -14.19 1.37 -12.90
C GLU A 45 -12.90 2.17 -12.86
N ALA A 46 -12.92 3.40 -12.30
CA ALA A 46 -11.74 4.22 -12.12
C ALA A 46 -10.66 3.56 -11.24
N ILE A 47 -11.07 2.84 -10.19
CA ILE A 47 -10.13 2.07 -9.34
C ILE A 47 -9.46 0.97 -10.17
N GLU A 48 -10.23 0.26 -10.98
CA GLU A 48 -9.72 -0.82 -11.81
C GLU A 48 -8.77 -0.30 -12.89
N ASP A 49 -9.13 0.79 -13.56
CA ASP A 49 -8.32 1.43 -14.60
C ASP A 49 -6.97 1.90 -14.06
N VAL A 50 -6.98 2.63 -12.93
CA VAL A 50 -5.74 3.07 -12.28
C VAL A 50 -4.88 1.89 -11.82
N ARG A 51 -5.51 0.83 -11.33
CA ARG A 51 -4.81 -0.40 -10.94
C ARG A 51 -4.15 -1.08 -12.13
N GLN A 52 -4.89 -1.29 -13.22
CA GLN A 52 -4.38 -1.93 -14.44
C GLN A 52 -3.24 -1.11 -15.06
N GLU A 53 -3.40 0.19 -15.17
CA GLU A 53 -2.36 1.08 -15.71
C GLU A 53 -1.10 1.08 -14.82
N THR A 54 -1.28 1.02 -13.49
CA THR A 54 -0.16 0.90 -12.55
C THR A 54 0.65 -0.37 -12.82
N PHE A 55 0.00 -1.52 -13.00
CA PHE A 55 0.67 -2.77 -13.33
C PHE A 55 1.30 -2.75 -14.71
N ALA A 56 0.62 -2.22 -15.71
CA ALA A 56 1.16 -2.09 -17.07
C ALA A 56 2.47 -1.30 -17.06
N ARG A 57 2.50 -0.13 -16.42
CA ARG A 57 3.72 0.70 -16.29
C ARG A 57 4.80 0.01 -15.47
N PHE A 58 4.43 -0.70 -14.42
CA PHE A 58 5.37 -1.46 -13.61
C PHE A 58 6.08 -2.55 -14.45
N PHE A 59 5.32 -3.36 -15.20
CA PHE A 59 5.92 -4.42 -16.02
C PHE A 59 6.75 -3.88 -17.20
N VAL A 60 6.40 -2.72 -17.74
CA VAL A 60 7.26 -2.02 -18.70
C VAL A 60 8.58 -1.64 -18.04
N ALA A 61 8.55 -0.99 -16.88
CA ALA A 61 9.74 -0.57 -16.16
C ALA A 61 10.62 -1.77 -15.72
N LEU A 62 10.00 -2.89 -15.37
CA LEU A 62 10.68 -4.13 -15.01
C LEU A 62 11.46 -4.69 -16.21
N ARG A 63 10.82 -4.75 -17.40
CA ARG A 63 11.46 -5.24 -18.64
C ARG A 63 12.58 -4.32 -19.10
N GLU A 64 12.45 -3.04 -18.91
CA GLU A 64 13.48 -2.04 -19.25
C GLU A 64 14.62 -1.96 -18.22
N GLY A 65 14.59 -2.77 -17.17
CA GLY A 65 15.64 -2.80 -16.15
C GLY A 65 15.70 -1.54 -15.27
N ARG A 66 14.62 -0.74 -15.23
CA ARG A 66 14.59 0.50 -14.44
C ARG A 66 14.52 0.28 -12.92
N ILE A 67 14.26 -0.95 -12.49
CA ILE A 67 14.17 -1.30 -11.08
C ILE A 67 15.55 -1.81 -10.63
N GLN A 68 16.32 -0.94 -10.00
CA GLN A 68 17.70 -1.20 -9.55
C GLN A 68 17.77 -1.60 -8.07
N HIS A 69 16.71 -1.34 -7.29
CA HIS A 69 16.66 -1.52 -5.85
C HIS A 69 15.46 -2.40 -5.46
N PRO A 70 15.61 -3.73 -5.44
CA PRO A 70 14.53 -4.65 -5.11
C PRO A 70 13.90 -4.39 -3.73
N GLU A 71 14.72 -3.96 -2.76
CA GLU A 71 14.26 -3.60 -1.43
C GLU A 71 13.31 -2.39 -1.40
N ARG A 72 13.26 -1.62 -2.49
CA ARG A 72 12.37 -0.46 -2.68
C ARG A 72 11.20 -0.75 -3.62
N LEU A 73 10.97 -2.02 -3.96
CA LEU A 73 9.93 -2.42 -4.91
C LEU A 73 8.56 -1.85 -4.54
N GLY A 74 8.17 -1.94 -3.27
CA GLY A 74 6.90 -1.38 -2.78
C GLY A 74 6.80 0.13 -2.97
N SER A 75 7.88 0.87 -2.72
CA SER A 75 7.93 2.33 -2.95
C SER A 75 7.85 2.67 -4.44
N PHE A 76 8.45 1.85 -5.29
CA PHE A 76 8.43 2.02 -6.74
C PHE A 76 7.01 1.83 -7.29
N VAL A 77 6.33 0.73 -6.92
CA VAL A 77 4.94 0.49 -7.31
C VAL A 77 4.03 1.61 -6.80
N ASN A 78 4.20 2.04 -5.55
CA ASN A 78 3.43 3.13 -4.98
C ASN A 78 3.64 4.47 -5.71
N SER A 79 4.86 4.75 -6.18
CA SER A 79 5.17 5.96 -6.97
C SER A 79 4.48 5.93 -8.33
N ILE A 80 4.48 4.78 -9.01
CA ILE A 80 3.73 4.60 -10.27
C ILE A 80 2.24 4.83 -10.03
N CYS A 81 1.66 4.19 -9.00
CA CYS A 81 0.25 4.34 -8.67
C CYS A 81 -0.13 5.80 -8.41
N ASN A 82 0.70 6.55 -7.68
CA ASN A 82 0.47 7.98 -7.44
C ASN A 82 0.48 8.80 -8.73
N ASN A 83 1.40 8.51 -9.64
CA ASN A 83 1.48 9.23 -10.92
C ASN A 83 0.26 8.95 -11.79
N VAL A 84 -0.15 7.68 -11.89
CA VAL A 84 -1.36 7.29 -12.63
C VAL A 84 -2.61 7.95 -12.02
N LEU A 85 -2.73 7.94 -10.70
CA LEU A 85 -3.83 8.59 -10.00
C LEU A 85 -3.88 10.10 -10.27
N LEU A 86 -2.74 10.78 -10.25
CA LEU A 86 -2.63 12.20 -10.59
C LEU A 86 -3.05 12.49 -12.04
N GLU A 87 -2.65 11.64 -12.98
CA GLU A 87 -3.05 11.74 -14.39
C GLU A 87 -4.56 11.53 -14.53
N HIS A 88 -5.12 10.54 -13.81
CA HIS A 88 -6.55 10.30 -13.79
C HIS A 88 -7.34 11.53 -13.29
N TYR A 89 -6.90 12.18 -12.19
CA TYR A 89 -7.54 13.42 -11.72
C TYR A 89 -7.44 14.55 -12.74
N ARG A 90 -6.30 14.73 -13.41
CA ARG A 90 -6.15 15.78 -14.44
C ARG A 90 -7.05 15.55 -15.62
N SER A 91 -7.21 14.31 -16.08
CA SER A 91 -8.11 13.97 -17.18
C SER A 91 -9.58 14.14 -16.78
N SER A 92 -9.95 13.77 -15.55
CA SER A 92 -11.31 13.95 -15.02
C SER A 92 -11.67 15.43 -14.86
N THR A 93 -10.74 16.26 -14.36
CA THR A 93 -10.95 17.71 -14.18
C THR A 93 -11.02 18.47 -15.51
N GLY A 94 -10.38 17.94 -16.56
CA GLY A 94 -10.47 18.52 -17.93
C GLY A 94 -11.81 18.24 -18.62
N HIS A 95 -12.63 17.34 -18.09
CA HIS A 95 -13.97 17.00 -18.64
C HIS A 95 -15.14 17.48 -17.77
N THR A 96 -14.89 18.07 -16.61
CA THR A 96 -15.96 18.58 -15.74
C THR A 96 -16.01 20.10 -15.79
N SER A 97 -16.55 20.61 -16.91
CA SER A 97 -17.36 21.81 -16.88
C SER A 97 -18.80 21.32 -16.75
N LEU A 98 -19.45 21.68 -15.63
CA LEU A 98 -20.90 21.55 -15.33
C LEU A 98 -21.43 20.12 -15.06
N ASP A 99 -21.75 19.90 -13.85
CA ASP A 99 -22.97 19.50 -13.16
C ASP A 99 -22.76 18.53 -11.99
N ASP A 100 -23.18 19.06 -10.83
CA ASP A 100 -23.88 18.50 -9.67
C ASP A 100 -23.28 17.31 -8.91
N ASP A 101 -22.86 17.65 -7.69
CA ASP A 101 -23.67 17.54 -6.44
C ASP A 101 -24.48 16.24 -6.31
N ASP A 102 -24.07 15.43 -5.46
CA ASP A 102 -24.77 14.86 -4.30
C ASP A 102 -23.92 13.80 -3.63
N GLY A 103 -23.47 14.13 -2.43
CA GLY A 103 -22.82 13.19 -1.54
C GLY A 103 -23.78 12.13 -1.03
N GLU A 104 -23.88 11.04 -1.69
CA GLU A 104 -24.35 9.80 -1.10
C GLU A 104 -23.19 8.82 -0.96
N GLN A 105 -22.80 8.64 0.27
CA GLN A 105 -21.95 7.57 0.75
C GLN A 105 -22.63 6.24 0.45
N ARG A 106 -22.44 5.72 -0.77
CA ARG A 106 -22.93 4.39 -1.12
C ARG A 106 -21.92 3.36 -0.62
N ASP A 107 -22.27 2.76 0.49
CA ASP A 107 -21.73 1.49 0.94
C ASP A 107 -21.98 0.44 -0.17
N PHE A 108 -20.95 0.12 -0.96
CA PHE A 108 -21.05 -0.95 -1.94
C PHE A 108 -20.74 -2.28 -1.23
N PRO A 109 -21.68 -3.23 -1.23
CA PRO A 109 -21.41 -4.55 -0.69
C PRO A 109 -20.30 -5.21 -1.52
N ALA A 110 -19.29 -5.73 -0.86
CA ALA A 110 -18.25 -6.54 -1.48
C ALA A 110 -18.90 -7.71 -2.23
N PRO A 111 -18.44 -8.07 -3.44
CA PRO A 111 -18.97 -9.22 -4.13
C PRO A 111 -18.81 -10.47 -3.28
N ALA A 112 -19.88 -11.25 -3.15
CA ALA A 112 -19.98 -12.42 -2.27
C ALA A 112 -19.00 -13.57 -2.58
N SER A 113 -18.13 -13.41 -3.57
CA SER A 113 -17.12 -14.41 -3.97
C SER A 113 -15.77 -14.27 -3.28
N ASP A 114 -15.56 -13.25 -2.44
CA ASP A 114 -14.28 -13.00 -1.76
C ASP A 114 -14.42 -12.86 -0.23
N LEU A 115 -15.29 -13.70 0.37
CA LEU A 115 -15.44 -13.71 1.83
C LEU A 115 -14.13 -14.04 2.55
N LEU A 116 -13.31 -14.94 1.99
CA LEU A 116 -11.99 -15.25 2.55
C LEU A 116 -11.02 -14.06 2.41
N GLY A 117 -10.99 -13.39 1.27
CA GLY A 117 -10.18 -12.19 1.08
C GLY A 117 -10.61 -11.02 1.95
N ALA A 118 -11.92 -10.85 2.16
CA ALA A 118 -12.46 -9.83 3.05
C ALA A 118 -12.15 -10.12 4.53
N MET A 119 -12.25 -11.38 4.98
CA MET A 119 -11.86 -11.80 6.33
C MET A 119 -10.36 -11.59 6.57
N THR A 120 -9.52 -12.03 5.64
CA THR A 120 -8.06 -11.83 5.73
C THR A 120 -7.68 -10.35 5.75
N ALA A 121 -8.40 -9.51 4.99
CA ALA A 121 -8.18 -8.07 4.99
C ALA A 121 -8.62 -7.41 6.31
N MET A 122 -9.71 -7.87 6.92
CA MET A 122 -10.16 -7.39 8.23
C MET A 122 -9.19 -7.80 9.34
N GLU A 123 -8.77 -9.06 9.39
CA GLU A 123 -7.77 -9.54 10.34
C GLU A 123 -6.45 -8.79 10.22
N THR A 124 -5.99 -8.57 8.99
CA THR A 124 -4.78 -7.77 8.74
C THR A 124 -4.94 -6.33 9.20
N LYS A 125 -6.12 -5.73 9.03
CA LYS A 125 -6.40 -4.35 9.44
C LYS A 125 -6.42 -4.22 10.98
N GLU A 126 -7.03 -5.16 11.67
CA GLU A 126 -7.03 -5.19 13.14
C GLU A 126 -5.62 -5.42 13.68
N LYS A 127 -4.87 -6.36 13.12
CA LYS A 127 -3.49 -6.62 13.47
C LYS A 127 -2.59 -5.38 13.29
N VAL A 128 -2.72 -4.67 12.17
CA VAL A 128 -2.00 -3.40 11.94
C VAL A 128 -2.38 -2.36 12.97
N ARG A 129 -3.65 -2.27 13.36
CA ARG A 129 -4.11 -1.33 14.40
C ARG A 129 -3.50 -1.67 15.76
N GLU A 130 -3.53 -2.94 16.16
CA GLU A 130 -2.92 -3.41 17.41
C GLU A 130 -1.42 -3.10 17.48
N ILE A 131 -0.70 -3.31 16.38
CA ILE A 131 0.73 -3.00 16.31
C ILE A 131 0.97 -1.49 16.37
N LEU A 132 0.12 -0.68 15.73
CA LEU A 132 0.21 0.78 15.83
C LEU A 132 0.01 1.27 17.26
N GLU A 133 -0.88 0.64 18.05
CA GLU A 133 -1.10 1.00 19.45
C GLU A 133 0.09 0.66 20.37
N GLN A 134 0.95 -0.29 19.97
CA GLN A 134 2.18 -0.64 20.69
C GLN A 134 3.34 0.30 20.42
N LEU A 135 3.24 1.15 19.39
CA LEU A 135 4.27 2.15 19.09
C LEU A 135 4.25 3.30 20.08
N ALA A 136 5.41 3.95 20.24
CA ALA A 136 5.49 5.22 20.94
C ALA A 136 4.51 6.24 20.31
N GLU A 137 3.84 7.05 21.12
CA GLU A 137 2.79 8.00 20.70
C GLU A 137 3.20 8.86 19.50
N ARG A 138 4.43 9.37 19.52
CA ARG A 138 4.96 10.20 18.45
C ARG A 138 5.08 9.43 17.12
N ASP A 139 5.56 8.19 17.16
CA ASP A 139 5.74 7.36 15.97
C ASP A 139 4.38 6.89 15.43
N ARG A 140 3.47 6.50 16.32
CA ARG A 140 2.10 6.14 15.98
C ARG A 140 1.38 7.30 15.30
N ARG A 141 1.41 8.49 15.89
CA ARG A 141 0.82 9.70 15.34
C ARG A 141 1.41 10.02 13.96
N LEU A 142 2.72 9.96 13.82
CA LEU A 142 3.42 10.23 12.58
C LEU A 142 3.02 9.27 11.46
N LEU A 143 2.96 7.96 11.75
CA LEU A 143 2.53 6.97 10.77
C LEU A 143 1.05 7.14 10.40
N ARG A 144 0.19 7.44 11.36
CA ARG A 144 -1.23 7.69 11.13
C ARG A 144 -1.42 8.90 10.20
N GLU A 145 -0.86 10.05 10.56
CA GLU A 145 -1.04 11.29 9.79
C GLU A 145 -0.51 11.17 8.35
N VAL A 146 0.64 10.52 8.17
CA VAL A 146 1.27 10.43 6.84
C VAL A 146 0.70 9.30 5.98
N PHE A 147 0.31 8.16 6.57
CA PHE A 147 -0.05 6.96 5.79
C PHE A 147 -1.53 6.59 5.84
N LEU A 148 -2.27 6.94 6.91
CA LEU A 148 -3.68 6.64 7.03
C LEU A 148 -4.55 7.87 6.70
N GLU A 149 -4.17 9.04 7.20
CA GLU A 149 -4.87 10.31 6.96
C GLU A 149 -4.31 11.02 5.71
N GLU A 150 -3.17 10.58 5.21
CA GLU A 150 -2.49 11.10 4.00
C GLU A 150 -2.34 12.62 3.98
N ARG A 151 -2.13 13.21 5.17
CA ARG A 151 -1.94 14.66 5.32
C ARG A 151 -0.75 15.15 4.50
N ASP A 152 -0.83 16.39 4.08
CA ASP A 152 0.29 17.03 3.40
C ASP A 152 1.54 17.06 4.28
N LYS A 153 2.68 16.71 3.70
CA LYS A 153 3.93 16.59 4.46
C LYS A 153 4.44 17.91 5.01
N ASP A 154 4.10 19.03 4.38
CA ASP A 154 4.48 20.35 4.90
C ASP A 154 3.63 20.75 6.10
N GLU A 155 2.37 20.32 6.14
CA GLU A 155 1.52 20.44 7.32
C GLU A 155 2.05 19.59 8.47
N VAL A 156 2.38 18.31 8.18
CA VAL A 156 2.98 17.41 9.18
C VAL A 156 4.31 17.96 9.68
N CYS A 157 5.15 18.52 8.81
CA CYS A 157 6.39 19.18 9.23
C CYS A 157 6.13 20.32 10.20
N ARG A 158 5.12 21.16 9.93
CA ARG A 158 4.74 22.27 10.82
C ARG A 158 4.24 21.78 12.18
N ASP A 159 3.39 20.76 12.18
CA ASP A 159 2.80 20.21 13.41
C ASP A 159 3.83 19.49 14.31
N PHE A 160 4.82 18.87 13.69
CA PHE A 160 5.92 18.19 14.40
C PHE A 160 7.12 19.10 14.69
N GLY A 161 7.11 20.36 14.17
CA GLY A 161 8.19 21.32 14.35
C GLY A 161 9.50 20.85 13.71
N VAL A 162 9.43 20.23 12.54
CA VAL A 162 10.57 19.63 11.82
C VAL A 162 10.61 20.04 10.37
N ASP A 163 11.79 19.99 9.77
CA ASP A 163 11.92 20.15 8.32
C ASP A 163 11.64 18.84 7.56
N ARG A 164 11.59 18.92 6.24
CA ARG A 164 11.33 17.77 5.36
C ARG A 164 12.39 16.66 5.47
N GLU A 165 13.64 17.01 5.71
CA GLU A 165 14.72 16.03 5.84
C GLU A 165 14.60 15.28 7.16
N TYR A 166 14.36 16.01 8.23
CA TYR A 166 14.19 15.39 9.55
C TYR A 166 12.90 14.58 9.63
N LEU A 167 11.81 15.02 9.01
CA LEU A 167 10.58 14.23 8.85
C LEU A 167 10.87 12.88 8.18
N ARG A 168 11.71 12.86 7.16
CA ARG A 168 12.14 11.62 6.47
C ARG A 168 12.86 10.66 7.42
N VAL A 169 13.72 11.18 8.29
CA VAL A 169 14.42 10.38 9.31
C VAL A 169 13.43 9.82 10.34
N LEU A 170 12.51 10.66 10.83
CA LEU A 170 11.48 10.23 11.78
C LEU A 170 10.59 9.14 11.19
N LEU A 171 10.11 9.32 9.95
CA LEU A 171 9.31 8.31 9.24
C LEU A 171 10.08 7.00 9.04
N HIS A 172 11.38 7.08 8.75
CA HIS A 172 12.20 5.88 8.64
C HIS A 172 12.26 5.12 9.97
N ARG A 173 12.51 5.82 11.08
CA ARG A 173 12.56 5.23 12.44
C ARG A 173 11.22 4.62 12.83
N ALA A 174 10.12 5.34 12.64
CA ALA A 174 8.78 4.87 12.95
C ALA A 174 8.41 3.60 12.17
N LYS A 175 8.76 3.55 10.87
CA LYS A 175 8.59 2.35 10.04
C LYS A 175 9.43 1.17 10.54
N GLN A 176 10.66 1.40 10.97
CA GLN A 176 11.50 0.34 11.50
C GLN A 176 10.95 -0.19 12.84
N ALA A 177 10.49 0.68 13.73
CA ALA A 177 9.83 0.29 14.96
C ALA A 177 8.58 -0.57 14.69
N PHE A 178 7.73 -0.13 13.76
CA PHE A 178 6.56 -0.90 13.32
C PHE A 178 6.97 -2.28 12.77
N LYS A 179 7.98 -2.33 11.89
CA LYS A 179 8.47 -3.58 11.31
C LYS A 179 8.97 -4.58 12.36
N VAL A 180 9.64 -4.10 13.40
CA VAL A 180 10.12 -4.95 14.50
C VAL A 180 8.96 -5.55 15.27
N LEU A 181 7.96 -4.74 15.64
CA LEU A 181 6.76 -5.20 16.34
C LEU A 181 5.95 -6.18 15.48
N TYR A 182 5.76 -5.87 14.22
CA TYR A 182 5.06 -6.73 13.27
C TYR A 182 5.71 -8.11 13.13
N LYS A 183 7.06 -8.15 13.00
CA LYS A 183 7.80 -9.41 12.94
C LYS A 183 7.70 -10.22 14.23
N LYS A 184 7.74 -9.54 15.39
CA LYS A 184 7.63 -10.18 16.70
C LYS A 184 6.25 -10.81 16.88
N ASP A 185 5.21 -10.13 16.44
CA ASP A 185 3.83 -10.56 16.57
C ASP A 185 3.53 -11.74 15.64
N MET A 186 4.00 -11.68 14.39
CA MET A 186 3.88 -12.79 13.42
C MET A 186 4.75 -14.00 13.75
N GLY A 187 5.86 -13.82 14.48
CA GLY A 187 6.72 -14.91 14.93
C GLY A 187 6.15 -15.69 16.13
N ASN A 188 5.21 -15.09 16.86
CA ASN A 188 4.58 -15.68 18.05
C ASN A 188 3.33 -16.51 17.71
N ASP A 189 2.83 -16.43 16.48
CA ASP A 189 1.65 -17.19 15.98
C ASP A 189 2.03 -18.54 15.34
N SER A 190 3.28 -18.99 15.46
CA SER A 190 3.64 -20.36 15.10
C SER A 190 3.24 -21.29 16.23
N PRO A 191 2.30 -22.21 16.03
CA PRO A 191 1.97 -23.21 17.05
C PRO A 191 3.22 -24.04 17.35
N GLU A 192 3.66 -24.06 18.61
CA GLU A 192 4.64 -25.01 19.08
C GLU A 192 4.15 -26.43 18.77
N PHE A 193 4.73 -27.03 17.74
CA PHE A 193 4.58 -28.47 17.51
C PHE A 193 5.42 -29.17 18.57
N THR A 194 4.78 -29.55 19.66
CA THR A 194 5.37 -30.46 20.65
C THR A 194 5.27 -31.88 20.11
N PRO A 195 6.39 -32.53 19.75
CA PRO A 195 6.34 -33.95 19.42
C PRO A 195 6.14 -34.76 20.71
N ALA A 196 5.10 -35.56 20.72
CA ALA A 196 4.89 -36.61 21.72
C ALA A 196 5.71 -37.83 21.36
#